data_885a8cfd60f9f0883a6ba4d8aa5d9216
#
_entry.id   885a8cfd60f9f0883a6ba4d8aa5d9216
#
_cell.length_a   1.000
_cell.length_b   1.000
_cell.length_c   1.000
_cell.angle_alpha   90.00
_cell.angle_beta   90.00
_cell.angle_gamma   90.00
#
_symmetry.space_group_name_H-M   'P 1'
#
loop_
_entity.id
_entity.type
_entity.pdbx_description
1 polymer ?
#
loop_
_entity_poly.entity_id
_entity_poly.type
_entity_poly.pdbx_seq_one_letter_code
_entity_poly.pdbx_strand_id
1 'polypeptide(L)'
;MGKRVRISNDSLNSYGFRVLTSGMDVAQYNRNPVLLYMHERGNVVGYVKDLKVENNEVTGELMFDCASELSQRCEKQFEFGSLRMVSAGLEILETSEDASMLVQGQTRPTITKSKLFEVSVADVGANDDALVLHKDGKRITLGRDXDCPLPLLNNINKQKTEEMENXTXALNLGLPETATEAEISAKIAELNAVKEQNASLLQEKEKLTLXRINSLVEQAXADKRIELNNKDQFVELGKKIGAXELEKTXKAMXPSVKLSSVIGHQGGAPTGEQKFT
;
A
#
# COMPACT_ATOMS: atom_id res chain seq x y z
N MET A 1 27.47 -9.39 34.82
CA MET A 1 26.46 -9.71 33.76
C MET A 1 26.22 -8.47 32.95
N GLY A 2 26.30 -8.56 31.62
CA GLY A 2 26.05 -7.43 30.76
C GLY A 2 24.57 -7.06 30.77
N LYS A 3 24.29 -5.77 30.57
CA LYS A 3 22.93 -5.25 30.52
C LYS A 3 22.50 -5.10 29.04
N ARG A 4 21.36 -5.70 28.69
CA ARG A 4 20.83 -5.58 27.32
C ARG A 4 20.14 -4.23 27.18
N VAL A 5 20.47 -3.53 26.12
CA VAL A 5 19.92 -2.21 25.83
C VAL A 5 19.40 -2.18 24.39
N ARG A 6 18.47 -1.29 24.14
CA ARG A 6 18.03 -0.96 22.78
C ARG A 6 18.98 0.07 22.18
N ILE A 7 19.49 -0.23 20.99
CA ILE A 7 20.43 0.62 20.26
C ILE A 7 19.71 1.48 19.25
N SER A 8 18.66 0.93 18.60
CA SER A 8 17.86 1.61 17.62
C SER A 8 16.51 0.93 17.44
N ASN A 9 15.52 1.66 16.95
CA ASN A 9 14.22 1.10 16.54
C ASN A 9 13.62 1.95 15.42
N ASP A 10 12.44 1.56 14.94
CA ASP A 10 11.75 2.22 13.83
C ASP A 10 10.94 3.45 14.24
N SER A 11 10.90 3.80 15.52
CA SER A 11 10.05 4.89 16.00
C SER A 11 10.58 6.27 15.60
N LEU A 12 9.67 7.23 15.55
CA LEU A 12 10.00 8.64 15.33
C LEU A 12 10.84 9.14 16.51
N ASN A 13 12.00 9.72 16.22
CA ASN A 13 12.88 10.27 17.25
C ASN A 13 12.63 11.78 17.44
N SER A 14 13.27 12.34 18.46
CA SER A 14 13.11 13.77 18.80
C SER A 14 13.66 14.72 17.74
N TYR A 15 14.49 14.23 16.82
CA TYR A 15 15.02 15.03 15.71
C TYR A 15 14.03 15.13 14.53
N GLY A 16 12.93 14.37 14.57
CA GLY A 16 11.89 14.45 13.55
C GLY A 16 12.07 13.47 12.37
N PHE A 17 12.93 12.47 12.52
CA PHE A 17 13.10 11.42 11.51
C PHE A 17 13.01 10.05 12.16
N ARG A 18 13.04 9.01 11.35
CA ARG A 18 13.14 7.64 11.85
C ARG A 18 14.12 6.84 10.99
N VAL A 19 14.63 5.75 11.56
CA VAL A 19 15.57 4.85 10.92
C VAL A 19 14.93 3.47 10.83
N LEU A 20 14.80 2.94 9.61
CA LEU A 20 14.24 1.60 9.45
C LEU A 20 15.29 0.55 9.82
N THR A 21 14.96 -0.27 10.80
CA THR A 21 15.82 -1.38 11.26
C THR A 21 16.07 -2.39 10.14
N SER A 22 15.05 -2.64 9.31
CA SER A 22 15.15 -3.58 8.19
C SER A 22 16.20 -3.17 7.16
N GLY A 23 16.54 -1.88 7.10
CA GLY A 23 17.57 -1.36 6.19
C GLY A 23 18.92 -1.09 6.84
N MET A 24 19.10 -1.49 8.09
CA MET A 24 20.35 -1.23 8.82
C MET A 24 21.33 -2.39 8.64
N ASP A 25 22.48 -2.10 8.03
CA ASP A 25 23.58 -3.07 7.88
C ASP A 25 24.44 -3.04 9.15
N VAL A 26 24.49 -4.14 9.87
CA VAL A 26 25.27 -4.29 11.10
C VAL A 26 26.50 -5.19 10.92
N ALA A 27 26.74 -5.68 9.70
CA ALA A 27 27.76 -6.69 9.44
C ALA A 27 29.17 -6.19 9.78
N GLN A 28 29.51 -4.98 9.36
CA GLN A 28 30.84 -4.42 9.64
C GLN A 28 31.03 -4.17 11.13
N TYR A 29 30.02 -3.62 11.80
CA TYR A 29 30.08 -3.36 13.23
C TYR A 29 30.31 -4.66 14.01
N ASN A 30 29.64 -5.75 13.63
CA ASN A 30 29.77 -7.05 14.30
C ASN A 30 31.18 -7.62 14.24
N ARG A 31 32.01 -7.20 13.28
CA ARG A 31 33.41 -7.68 13.20
C ARG A 31 34.30 -7.07 14.29
N ASN A 32 33.94 -5.89 14.77
CA ASN A 32 34.68 -5.21 15.86
C ASN A 32 33.69 -4.32 16.63
N PRO A 33 32.81 -4.91 17.44
CA PRO A 33 31.67 -4.20 18.01
C PRO A 33 32.05 -3.38 19.24
N VAL A 34 32.93 -2.40 19.06
CA VAL A 34 33.43 -1.56 20.16
C VAL A 34 32.31 -0.73 20.76
N LEU A 35 32.38 -0.55 22.06
CA LEU A 35 31.55 0.38 22.82
C LEU A 35 32.41 1.58 23.17
N LEU A 36 32.05 2.74 22.63
CA LEU A 36 32.78 4.00 22.84
C LEU A 36 32.11 4.81 23.94
N TYR A 37 32.75 5.90 24.34
CA TYR A 37 32.19 6.91 25.24
C TYR A 37 31.99 8.19 24.43
N MET A 38 30.76 8.69 24.42
CA MET A 38 30.40 10.00 23.83
C MET A 38 30.87 10.17 22.38
N HIS A 39 30.87 9.08 21.60
CA HIS A 39 31.26 9.07 20.17
C HIS A 39 32.72 9.45 19.93
N GLU A 40 33.56 9.36 20.96
CA GLU A 40 34.97 9.73 20.84
C GLU A 40 35.82 8.51 20.49
N ARG A 41 36.39 8.53 19.28
CA ARG A 41 37.32 7.48 18.84
C ARG A 41 38.49 7.42 19.81
N GLY A 42 38.88 6.22 20.18
CA GLY A 42 39.95 5.98 21.15
C GLY A 42 39.46 5.81 22.59
N ASN A 43 38.27 6.29 22.92
CA ASN A 43 37.68 6.10 24.26
C ASN A 43 36.84 4.83 24.27
N VAL A 44 37.48 3.68 24.07
CA VAL A 44 36.83 2.38 24.12
C VAL A 44 36.60 1.99 25.59
N VAL A 45 35.35 1.69 25.94
CA VAL A 45 34.98 1.29 27.30
C VAL A 45 34.52 -0.18 27.38
N GLY A 46 34.46 -0.86 26.22
CA GLY A 46 34.05 -2.25 26.16
C GLY A 46 33.61 -2.66 24.78
N TYR A 47 32.65 -3.58 24.72
CA TYR A 47 32.08 -4.03 23.45
C TYR A 47 30.59 -4.37 23.61
N VAL A 48 29.90 -4.51 22.50
CA VAL A 48 28.50 -4.91 22.47
C VAL A 48 28.44 -6.39 22.07
N LYS A 49 27.92 -7.20 22.98
CA LYS A 49 27.76 -8.62 22.82
C LYS A 49 26.36 -8.96 22.35
N ASP A 50 26.23 -10.02 21.54
CA ASP A 50 24.93 -10.56 21.14
C ASP A 50 24.03 -9.49 20.51
N LEU A 51 24.54 -8.78 19.51
CA LEU A 51 23.73 -7.81 18.75
C LEU A 51 22.62 -8.57 18.02
N LYS A 52 21.38 -8.16 18.26
CA LYS A 52 20.18 -8.75 17.63
C LYS A 52 19.41 -7.70 16.85
N VAL A 53 19.02 -8.07 15.64
CA VAL A 53 18.16 -7.27 14.78
C VAL A 53 16.85 -8.04 14.62
N GLU A 54 15.84 -7.67 15.40
CA GLU A 54 14.55 -8.37 15.40
C GLU A 54 13.45 -7.44 15.95
N ASN A 55 12.21 -7.71 15.55
CA ASN A 55 11.04 -6.96 16.04
C ASN A 55 11.17 -5.44 15.85
N ASN A 56 11.74 -5.03 14.70
CA ASN A 56 11.96 -3.63 14.34
C ASN A 56 12.84 -2.89 15.33
N GLU A 57 13.74 -3.58 15.99
CA GLU A 57 14.74 -2.93 16.86
C GLU A 57 16.09 -3.65 16.80
N VAL A 58 17.12 -2.91 17.13
CA VAL A 58 18.49 -3.41 17.31
C VAL A 58 18.77 -3.34 18.79
N THR A 59 19.13 -4.49 19.37
CA THR A 59 19.50 -4.59 20.80
C THR A 59 20.86 -5.22 20.92
N GLY A 60 21.50 -5.00 22.07
CA GLY A 60 22.78 -5.62 22.39
C GLY A 60 23.05 -5.60 23.88
N GLU A 61 23.98 -6.43 24.30
CA GLU A 61 24.39 -6.53 25.69
C GLU A 61 25.72 -5.77 25.88
N LEU A 62 25.72 -4.76 26.76
CA LEU A 62 26.90 -3.95 27.01
C LEU A 62 27.88 -4.71 27.93
N MET A 63 29.12 -4.86 27.47
CA MET A 63 30.19 -5.52 28.19
C MET A 63 31.32 -4.51 28.43
N PHE A 64 31.41 -4.00 29.66
CA PHE A 64 32.49 -3.05 30.04
C PHE A 64 33.75 -3.84 30.33
N ASP A 65 34.86 -3.37 29.75
CA ASP A 65 36.14 -4.08 29.90
C ASP A 65 36.91 -3.70 31.19
N CYS A 66 36.51 -2.57 31.80
CA CYS A 66 37.12 -2.05 33.04
C CYS A 66 38.64 -1.85 32.92
N ALA A 67 39.13 -1.64 31.68
CA ALA A 67 40.55 -1.45 31.39
C ALA A 67 41.05 -0.03 31.69
N SER A 68 40.11 0.88 31.91
CA SER A 68 40.38 2.29 32.21
C SER A 68 39.47 2.75 33.34
N GLU A 69 39.83 3.85 33.98
CA GLU A 69 38.97 4.49 35.00
C GLU A 69 37.62 4.87 34.39
N LEU A 70 37.60 5.32 33.11
CA LEU A 70 36.39 5.67 32.40
C LEU A 70 35.48 4.44 32.26
N SER A 71 36.01 3.31 31.84
CA SER A 71 35.25 2.06 31.67
C SER A 71 34.67 1.60 33.01
N GLN A 72 35.48 1.63 34.08
CA GLN A 72 35.06 1.28 35.43
C GLN A 72 33.93 2.18 35.91
N ARG A 73 34.05 3.47 35.67
CA ARG A 73 33.01 4.47 36.01
C ARG A 73 31.72 4.18 35.26
N CYS A 74 31.81 3.95 33.95
CA CYS A 74 30.63 3.66 33.11
C CYS A 74 29.89 2.41 33.62
N GLU A 75 30.64 1.34 33.94
CA GLU A 75 30.04 0.13 34.44
C GLU A 75 29.27 0.36 35.74
N LYS A 76 29.90 1.07 36.69
CA LYS A 76 29.27 1.41 37.98
C LYS A 76 28.02 2.28 37.77
N GLN A 77 28.07 3.24 36.84
CA GLN A 77 26.97 4.14 36.57
C GLN A 77 25.80 3.41 35.88
N PHE A 78 26.10 2.44 35.00
CA PHE A 78 25.08 1.59 34.40
C PHE A 78 24.44 0.66 35.44
N GLU A 79 25.22 0.11 36.33
CA GLU A 79 24.70 -0.73 37.43
C GLU A 79 23.83 0.06 38.38
N PHE A 80 24.28 1.23 38.77
CA PHE A 80 23.55 2.14 39.65
C PHE A 80 22.27 2.68 38.98
N GLY A 81 22.33 2.92 37.68
CA GLY A 81 21.21 3.44 36.91
C GLY A 81 21.31 4.93 36.55
N SER A 82 22.42 5.60 36.86
CA SER A 82 22.64 6.98 36.44
C SER A 82 22.96 7.11 34.97
N LEU A 83 23.48 6.03 34.34
CA LEU A 83 23.58 5.89 32.89
C LEU A 83 22.65 4.76 32.44
N ARG A 84 21.84 4.99 31.40
CA ARG A 84 20.83 4.02 30.95
C ARG A 84 20.79 3.88 29.43
N MET A 85 21.42 4.78 28.72
CA MET A 85 21.23 4.90 27.28
C MET A 85 22.54 4.74 26.52
N VAL A 86 22.39 4.28 25.29
CA VAL A 86 23.45 4.27 24.30
C VAL A 86 23.01 5.11 23.10
N SER A 87 23.99 5.54 22.32
CA SER A 87 23.78 6.30 21.10
C SER A 87 24.45 5.55 19.96
N ALA A 88 23.74 5.38 18.84
CA ALA A 88 24.29 4.73 17.66
C ALA A 88 24.93 5.74 16.73
N GLY A 89 26.04 5.37 16.12
CA GLY A 89 26.64 6.09 15.00
C GLY A 89 26.27 5.40 13.71
N LEU A 90 25.56 6.09 12.82
CA LEU A 90 25.03 5.55 11.58
C LEU A 90 25.57 6.32 10.37
N GLU A 91 25.91 5.58 9.33
CA GLU A 91 26.13 6.14 7.99
C GLU A 91 24.81 6.06 7.24
N ILE A 92 24.35 7.19 6.73
CA ILE A 92 23.14 7.27 5.90
C ILE A 92 23.48 6.76 4.50
N LEU A 93 22.76 5.76 4.02
CA LEU A 93 22.93 5.23 2.67
C LEU A 93 21.79 5.65 1.74
N GLU A 94 20.54 5.55 2.21
CA GLU A 94 19.36 5.98 1.43
C GLU A 94 18.32 6.60 2.35
N THR A 95 17.59 7.56 1.82
CA THR A 95 16.48 8.21 2.52
C THR A 95 15.25 8.21 1.61
N SER A 96 14.06 8.42 2.20
CA SER A 96 12.81 8.54 1.44
C SER A 96 11.91 9.59 2.06
N GLU A 97 11.30 10.40 1.19
CA GLU A 97 10.22 11.34 1.55
C GLU A 97 8.85 10.81 1.13
N ASP A 98 8.80 9.57 0.63
CA ASP A 98 7.58 8.92 0.17
C ASP A 98 6.56 8.87 1.31
N ALA A 99 5.32 9.27 1.04
CA ALA A 99 4.26 9.32 2.06
C ALA A 99 4.06 7.97 2.74
N SER A 100 4.26 6.86 2.01
CA SER A 100 4.15 5.50 2.56
C SER A 100 5.25 5.18 3.58
N MET A 101 6.35 5.93 3.55
CA MET A 101 7.51 5.73 4.44
C MET A 101 7.50 6.69 5.64
N LEU A 102 6.59 7.68 5.63
CA LEU A 102 6.52 8.69 6.69
C LEU A 102 5.46 8.31 7.72
N VAL A 103 5.71 8.70 8.98
CA VAL A 103 4.74 8.55 10.07
C VAL A 103 4.30 9.93 10.55
N GLN A 104 3.17 9.97 11.22
CA GLN A 104 2.61 11.22 11.74
C GLN A 104 3.61 11.95 12.65
N GLY A 105 3.78 13.24 12.43
CA GLY A 105 4.69 14.07 13.22
C GLY A 105 6.11 14.14 12.68
N GLN A 106 6.41 13.40 11.62
CA GLN A 106 7.74 13.37 11.03
C GLN A 106 8.02 14.68 10.29
N THR A 107 9.20 15.25 10.53
CA THR A 107 9.61 16.54 9.93
C THR A 107 10.81 16.40 8.99
N ARG A 108 11.42 15.21 8.92
CA ARG A 108 12.56 14.91 8.06
C ARG A 108 12.34 13.57 7.38
N PRO A 109 13.05 13.28 6.28
CA PRO A 109 12.90 11.97 5.59
C PRO A 109 13.17 10.78 6.49
N THR A 110 12.64 9.64 6.11
CA THR A 110 12.97 8.34 6.72
C THR A 110 14.32 7.87 6.18
N ILE A 111 15.21 7.43 7.05
CA ILE A 111 16.44 6.74 6.65
C ILE A 111 16.04 5.29 6.37
N THR A 112 16.00 4.93 5.09
CA THR A 112 15.56 3.60 4.65
C THR A 112 16.71 2.60 4.60
N LYS A 113 17.95 3.09 4.35
CA LYS A 113 19.15 2.25 4.42
C LYS A 113 20.24 2.98 5.17
N SER A 114 20.89 2.28 6.08
CA SER A 114 21.97 2.81 6.90
C SER A 114 22.98 1.72 7.22
N LYS A 115 24.09 2.14 7.79
CA LYS A 115 25.16 1.24 8.22
C LYS A 115 25.54 1.63 9.64
N LEU A 116 25.46 0.68 10.57
CA LEU A 116 25.89 0.89 11.94
C LEU A 116 27.41 0.81 11.99
N PHE A 117 28.08 1.84 12.44
CA PHE A 117 29.53 1.81 12.51
C PHE A 117 30.07 1.98 13.93
N GLU A 118 29.29 2.50 14.89
CA GLU A 118 29.72 2.51 16.29
C GLU A 118 28.49 2.63 17.23
N VAL A 119 28.69 2.21 18.47
CA VAL A 119 27.74 2.40 19.57
C VAL A 119 28.51 3.05 20.71
N SER A 120 27.91 4.05 21.33
CA SER A 120 28.54 4.79 22.43
C SER A 120 27.65 4.86 23.66
N VAL A 121 28.26 4.85 24.81
CA VAL A 121 27.63 5.30 26.05
C VAL A 121 27.41 6.82 25.90
N ALA A 122 26.21 7.28 26.20
CA ALA A 122 25.86 8.71 26.14
C ALA A 122 25.14 9.14 27.42
N ASP A 123 25.47 10.31 27.90
CA ASP A 123 24.85 10.85 29.11
C ASP A 123 23.49 11.49 28.82
N VAL A 124 23.33 12.10 27.66
CA VAL A 124 22.07 12.72 27.24
C VAL A 124 21.68 12.12 25.90
N GLY A 125 20.55 11.45 25.88
CA GLY A 125 19.96 10.94 24.66
C GLY A 125 18.92 11.91 24.15
N ALA A 126 18.79 12.01 22.85
CA ALA A 126 17.76 12.84 22.22
C ALA A 126 16.38 12.22 22.33
N ASN A 127 16.34 11.00 22.76
CA ASN A 127 15.17 10.13 22.94
C ASN A 127 15.66 8.84 23.55
N ASP A 128 14.82 7.82 23.54
CA ASP A 128 15.31 6.44 23.73
C ASP A 128 16.28 6.00 22.61
N ASP A 129 16.40 6.81 21.56
CA ASP A 129 17.24 6.55 20.39
C ASP A 129 18.17 7.73 20.11
N ALA A 130 19.22 7.84 20.89
CA ALA A 130 20.28 8.82 20.63
C ALA A 130 21.06 8.35 19.39
N LEU A 131 21.32 9.27 18.48
CA LEU A 131 21.96 8.96 17.21
C LEU A 131 23.00 10.02 16.83
N VAL A 132 24.09 9.57 16.22
CA VAL A 132 25.04 10.41 15.49
C VAL A 132 25.04 9.93 14.05
N LEU A 133 24.81 10.85 13.13
CA LEU A 133 24.68 10.54 11.71
C LEU A 133 25.89 10.97 10.93
N HIS A 134 26.27 10.14 9.96
CA HIS A 134 27.32 10.43 8.99
C HIS A 134 26.76 10.25 7.59
N LYS A 135 27.32 11.00 6.65
CA LYS A 135 27.07 10.86 5.22
C LYS A 135 28.41 10.98 4.51
N ASP A 136 28.76 9.97 3.70
CA ASP A 136 30.03 9.89 2.97
C ASP A 136 31.23 10.10 3.90
N GLY A 137 31.18 9.47 5.09
CA GLY A 137 32.27 9.49 6.07
C GLY A 137 32.38 10.76 6.91
N LYS A 138 31.49 11.74 6.69
CA LYS A 138 31.50 13.01 7.43
C LYS A 138 30.32 13.09 8.38
N ARG A 139 30.56 13.50 9.61
CA ARG A 139 29.51 13.73 10.58
C ARG A 139 28.61 14.87 10.09
N ILE A 140 27.32 14.67 10.13
CA ILE A 140 26.35 15.69 9.72
C ILE A 140 25.70 16.33 10.94
N THR A 141 25.40 17.62 10.80
CA THR A 141 24.60 18.37 11.77
C THR A 141 23.24 18.61 11.12
N LEU A 142 22.16 18.31 11.85
CA LEU A 142 20.82 18.54 11.33
C LEU A 142 20.51 20.02 11.35
N GLY A 143 20.37 20.59 10.16
CA GLY A 143 20.07 21.99 9.96
C GLY A 143 18.78 22.19 9.18
N ARG A 144 18.51 23.44 8.84
CA ARG A 144 17.32 23.81 8.04
C ARG A 144 17.63 23.94 6.56
N ASP A 145 18.92 23.89 6.22
CA ASP A 145 19.40 24.13 4.86
C ASP A 145 19.19 22.89 3.95
N UNK A 146 19.16 23.15 2.92
CA UNK A 146 18.97 22.25 1.96
C UNK A 146 20.03 21.31 1.70
N ASP A 147 21.10 21.81 1.91
CA ASP A 147 22.28 20.97 1.74
C ASP A 147 22.41 19.90 2.82
N CYS A 148 21.56 19.92 3.82
CA CYS A 148 21.53 18.89 4.85
C CYS A 148 21.07 17.55 4.23
N PRO A 149 21.79 16.42 4.47
CA PRO A 149 21.36 15.11 3.94
C PRO A 149 19.99 14.63 4.43
N LEU A 150 19.50 15.21 5.52
CA LEU A 150 18.11 14.97 6.02
C LEU A 150 17.43 16.34 6.14
N PRO A 151 17.05 16.97 5.02
CA PRO A 151 16.43 18.30 5.10
C PRO A 151 15.06 18.24 5.72
N LEU A 152 14.59 19.38 6.24
CA LEU A 152 13.21 19.47 6.71
C LEU A 152 12.25 19.17 5.56
N LEU A 153 11.28 18.35 5.80
CA LEU A 153 10.17 18.15 4.86
C LEU A 153 9.49 19.52 4.65
N ASN A 154 9.08 19.79 3.42
CA ASN A 154 8.55 21.10 3.03
C ASN A 154 7.16 21.37 3.62
N ASN A 155 7.06 21.39 4.95
CA ASN A 155 5.79 21.62 5.64
C ASN A 155 5.28 23.06 5.50
N ILE A 156 6.18 24.03 5.30
CA ILE A 156 5.78 25.44 5.14
C ILE A 156 5.21 25.68 3.74
N ASN A 157 5.81 25.07 2.73
CA ASN A 157 5.26 25.06 1.39
C ASN A 157 4.05 24.13 1.29
N LYS A 158 3.99 23.11 2.14
CA LYS A 158 2.88 22.15 2.19
C LYS A 158 1.59 22.83 2.67
N GLN A 159 1.66 23.73 3.67
CA GLN A 159 0.47 24.47 4.14
C GLN A 159 -0.09 25.39 3.05
N LYS A 160 0.77 26.15 2.35
CA LYS A 160 0.34 26.99 1.22
C LYS A 160 -0.15 26.15 0.04
N THR A 161 0.54 25.03 -0.24
CA THR A 161 0.15 24.09 -1.30
C THR A 161 -1.16 23.39 -0.92
N GLU A 162 -1.32 23.00 0.34
CA GLU A 162 -2.56 22.39 0.84
C GLU A 162 -3.74 23.36 0.77
N GLU A 163 -3.53 24.65 1.09
CA GLU A 163 -4.57 25.67 0.95
C GLU A 163 -4.95 25.88 -0.52
N MET A 164 -3.96 25.93 -1.41
CA MET A 164 -4.19 26.03 -2.87
C MET A 164 -4.80 24.76 -3.43
N GLU A 165 -4.35 23.60 -2.98
CA GLU A 165 -4.92 22.29 -3.37
C GLU A 165 -6.34 22.14 -2.87
N ASN A 166 -6.62 22.59 -1.65
CA ASN A 166 -7.96 22.60 -1.09
C ASN A 166 -8.91 23.52 -1.88
N UNK A 167 -8.48 24.40 -2.28
CA UNK A 167 -9.20 25.23 -3.03
C UNK A 167 -9.56 24.74 -4.29
N THR A 168 -8.58 24.30 -4.91
CA THR A 168 -8.84 23.63 -6.17
C THR A 168 -9.78 22.41 -6.02
N UNK A 169 -9.71 21.88 -5.12
CA UNK A 169 -10.42 20.85 -4.81
C UNK A 169 -11.75 21.13 -4.61
N ALA A 170 -11.93 22.01 -3.77
CA ALA A 170 -13.27 22.51 -3.45
C ALA A 170 -14.00 22.94 -4.74
N LEU A 171 -13.36 23.73 -5.57
CA LEU A 171 -13.95 24.20 -6.83
C LEU A 171 -14.29 23.03 -7.76
N ASN A 172 -13.41 22.05 -7.87
CA ASN A 172 -13.63 20.87 -8.72
C ASN A 172 -14.81 20.02 -8.22
N LEU A 173 -15.09 20.08 -6.92
CA LEU A 173 -16.22 19.38 -6.29
C LEU A 173 -17.50 20.22 -6.28
N GLY A 174 -17.46 21.44 -6.84
CA GLY A 174 -18.59 22.36 -6.86
C GLY A 174 -18.83 23.04 -5.53
N LEU A 175 -17.82 23.10 -4.67
CA LEU A 175 -17.87 23.78 -3.38
C LEU A 175 -17.22 25.16 -3.48
N PRO A 176 -17.55 26.10 -2.56
CA PRO A 176 -16.84 27.40 -2.53
C PRO A 176 -15.35 27.21 -2.21
N GLU A 177 -14.53 28.17 -2.64
CA GLU A 177 -13.10 28.22 -2.35
C GLU A 177 -12.81 28.21 -0.83
N THR A 178 -13.77 28.70 -0.05
CA THR A 178 -13.68 28.79 1.41
C THR A 178 -14.11 27.50 2.10
N ALA A 179 -14.41 26.43 1.36
CA ALA A 179 -14.84 25.16 1.95
C ALA A 179 -13.77 24.59 2.88
N THR A 180 -14.21 24.11 4.03
CA THR A 180 -13.33 23.48 5.04
C THR A 180 -12.91 22.09 4.57
N GLU A 181 -11.83 21.58 5.13
CA GLU A 181 -11.36 20.21 4.91
C GLU A 181 -12.47 19.18 5.22
N ALA A 182 -13.25 19.44 6.28
CA ALA A 182 -14.39 18.57 6.65
C ALA A 182 -15.47 18.58 5.56
N GLU A 183 -15.77 19.77 4.98
CA GLU A 183 -16.75 19.90 3.90
C GLU A 183 -16.28 19.20 2.63
N ILE A 184 -15.00 19.30 2.29
CA ILE A 184 -14.38 18.63 1.14
C ILE A 184 -14.46 17.11 1.35
N SER A 185 -14.09 16.61 2.53
CA SER A 185 -14.13 15.18 2.87
C SER A 185 -15.56 14.64 2.81
N ALA A 186 -16.54 15.41 3.30
CA ALA A 186 -17.95 15.03 3.25
C ALA A 186 -18.44 14.92 1.82
N LYS A 187 -18.02 15.85 0.94
CA LYS A 187 -18.39 15.83 -0.49
C LYS A 187 -17.78 14.64 -1.20
N ILE A 188 -16.51 14.33 -0.91
CA ILE A 188 -15.83 13.15 -1.48
C ILE A 188 -16.56 11.87 -1.03
N ALA A 189 -16.95 11.76 0.24
CA ALA A 189 -17.70 10.61 0.76
C ALA A 189 -19.06 10.48 0.05
N GLU A 190 -19.75 11.59 -0.17
CA GLU A 190 -21.02 11.63 -0.91
C GLU A 190 -20.83 11.15 -2.35
N LEU A 191 -19.79 11.62 -3.05
CA LEU A 191 -19.50 11.24 -4.43
C LEU A 191 -19.10 9.77 -4.52
N ASN A 192 -18.36 9.24 -3.54
CA ASN A 192 -17.97 7.83 -3.48
C ASN A 192 -19.20 6.95 -3.27
N ALA A 193 -20.17 7.39 -2.44
CA ALA A 193 -21.42 6.67 -2.21
C ALA A 193 -22.25 6.63 -3.50
N VAL A 194 -22.32 7.75 -4.25
CA VAL A 194 -23.00 7.83 -5.56
C VAL A 194 -22.31 6.90 -6.56
N LYS A 195 -20.98 6.89 -6.60
CA LYS A 195 -20.19 6.02 -7.47
C LYS A 195 -20.49 4.54 -7.20
N GLU A 196 -20.54 4.13 -5.93
CA GLU A 196 -20.89 2.75 -5.55
C GLU A 196 -22.31 2.40 -5.95
N GLN A 197 -23.25 3.33 -5.74
CA GLN A 197 -24.65 3.17 -6.12
C GLN A 197 -24.78 3.02 -7.64
N ASN A 198 -24.05 3.85 -8.42
CA ASN A 198 -24.04 3.76 -9.87
C ASN A 198 -23.46 2.43 -10.35
N ALA A 199 -22.39 1.93 -9.73
CA ALA A 199 -21.81 0.62 -10.04
C ALA A 199 -22.81 -0.50 -9.79
N SER A 200 -23.53 -0.43 -8.67
CA SER A 200 -24.57 -1.38 -8.30
C SER A 200 -25.73 -1.36 -9.31
N LEU A 201 -26.19 -0.16 -9.71
CA LEU A 201 -27.25 0.02 -10.70
C LEU A 201 -26.84 -0.50 -12.08
N LEU A 202 -25.59 -0.30 -12.47
CA LEU A 202 -25.04 -0.82 -13.73
C LEU A 202 -25.02 -2.35 -13.73
N GLN A 203 -24.62 -2.98 -12.61
CA GLN A 203 -24.65 -4.44 -12.45
C GLN A 203 -26.08 -4.97 -12.55
N GLU A 204 -27.01 -4.30 -11.89
CA GLU A 204 -28.42 -4.66 -11.92
C GLU A 204 -28.99 -4.53 -13.34
N LYS A 205 -28.67 -3.46 -14.03
CA LYS A 205 -29.05 -3.21 -15.43
C LYS A 205 -28.51 -4.32 -16.35
N GLU A 206 -27.25 -4.70 -16.18
CA GLU A 206 -26.61 -5.77 -16.95
C GLU A 206 -27.31 -7.10 -16.71
N LYS A 207 -27.66 -7.37 -15.45
CA LYS A 207 -28.36 -8.59 -15.03
C LYS A 207 -29.76 -8.66 -15.67
N LEU A 208 -30.49 -7.55 -15.65
CA LEU A 208 -31.83 -7.45 -16.25
C LEU A 208 -31.73 -7.58 -17.78
N THR A 209 -30.74 -6.99 -18.40
CA THR A 209 -30.51 -7.09 -19.84
C THR A 209 -30.19 -8.54 -20.23
N LEU A 210 -29.40 -9.21 -19.49
CA LEU A 210 -29.08 -10.63 -19.72
C LEU A 210 -30.30 -11.53 -19.57
N UNK A 211 -30.97 -11.24 -18.87
CA UNK A 211 -32.13 -11.84 -18.60
C UNK A 211 -33.07 -11.77 -19.66
N ARG A 212 -33.23 -10.55 -20.02
CA ARG A 212 -34.09 -10.29 -21.16
C ARG A 212 -33.57 -11.02 -22.41
N ILE A 213 -32.27 -10.95 -22.66
CA ILE A 213 -31.61 -11.65 -23.77
C ILE A 213 -31.89 -13.16 -23.66
N ASN A 214 -31.71 -13.75 -22.50
CA ASN A 214 -31.95 -15.18 -22.28
C ASN A 214 -33.43 -15.53 -22.52
N SER A 215 -34.35 -14.69 -22.06
CA SER A 215 -35.77 -14.87 -22.27
C SER A 215 -36.15 -14.82 -23.76
N LEU A 216 -35.58 -13.86 -24.50
CA LEU A 216 -35.81 -13.72 -25.95
C LEU A 216 -35.30 -14.94 -26.70
N VAL A 217 -34.11 -15.44 -26.33
CA VAL A 217 -33.52 -16.62 -26.96
C VAL A 217 -34.33 -17.87 -26.63
N GLU A 218 -34.79 -18.02 -25.39
CA GLU A 218 -35.67 -19.14 -24.99
C GLU A 218 -36.98 -19.12 -25.76
N GLN A 219 -37.62 -17.94 -25.92
CA GLN A 219 -38.83 -17.77 -26.70
C GLN A 219 -38.60 -18.09 -28.17
N ALA A 220 -37.51 -17.67 -28.73
CA ALA A 220 -37.15 -17.99 -30.12
C ALA A 220 -36.97 -19.50 -30.35
N UNK A 221 -36.59 -20.07 -29.48
CA UNK A 221 -36.45 -21.29 -29.53
C UNK A 221 -37.61 -21.95 -29.52
N ALA A 222 -38.56 -21.72 -28.54
CA ALA A 222 -39.93 -22.25 -28.41
C ALA A 222 -40.76 -22.01 -29.69
N ASP A 223 -40.58 -20.85 -30.30
CA ASP A 223 -41.26 -20.48 -31.55
C ASP A 223 -40.62 -21.11 -32.80
N LYS A 224 -39.60 -21.92 -32.62
CA LYS A 224 -38.90 -22.63 -33.69
C LYS A 224 -38.21 -21.66 -34.70
N ARG A 225 -37.91 -20.46 -34.24
CA ARG A 225 -37.21 -19.44 -35.06
C ARG A 225 -35.72 -19.68 -35.10
N ILE A 226 -35.18 -20.29 -34.03
CA ILE A 226 -33.77 -20.71 -33.94
C ILE A 226 -33.74 -22.17 -33.48
N GLU A 227 -32.63 -22.83 -33.77
CA GLU A 227 -32.41 -24.20 -33.31
C GLU A 227 -31.82 -24.20 -31.90
N LEU A 228 -32.10 -25.27 -31.15
CA LEU A 228 -31.68 -25.43 -29.73
C LEU A 228 -30.15 -25.27 -29.59
N ASN A 229 -29.40 -25.83 -30.51
CA ASN A 229 -27.91 -25.79 -30.46
C ASN A 229 -27.34 -24.42 -30.83
N ASN A 230 -28.16 -23.49 -31.34
CA ASN A 230 -27.74 -22.13 -31.69
C ASN A 230 -28.01 -21.11 -30.58
N LYS A 231 -28.63 -21.52 -29.47
CA LYS A 231 -29.00 -20.62 -28.36
C LYS A 231 -27.83 -19.77 -27.88
N ASP A 232 -26.68 -20.42 -27.61
CA ASP A 232 -25.52 -19.72 -27.06
C ASP A 232 -25.00 -18.66 -28.03
N GLN A 233 -25.05 -18.91 -29.33
CA GLN A 233 -24.67 -17.94 -30.36
C GLN A 233 -25.57 -16.70 -30.33
N PHE A 234 -26.89 -16.92 -30.17
CA PHE A 234 -27.85 -15.80 -30.11
C PHE A 234 -27.77 -15.02 -28.78
N VAL A 235 -27.42 -15.68 -27.67
CA VAL A 235 -27.12 -15.00 -26.39
C VAL A 235 -25.91 -14.08 -26.60
N GLU A 236 -24.84 -14.58 -27.19
CA GLU A 236 -23.65 -13.77 -27.47
C GLU A 236 -23.93 -12.62 -28.44
N LEU A 237 -24.77 -12.88 -29.46
CA LEU A 237 -25.21 -11.83 -30.35
C LEU A 237 -25.99 -10.73 -29.60
N GLY A 238 -26.92 -11.14 -28.72
CA GLY A 238 -27.67 -10.21 -27.90
C GLY A 238 -26.82 -9.36 -27.01
N LYS A 239 -25.75 -9.91 -26.46
CA LYS A 239 -24.77 -9.14 -25.67
C LYS A 239 -24.07 -8.06 -26.50
N LYS A 240 -23.86 -8.32 -27.79
CA LYS A 240 -23.20 -7.39 -28.70
C LYS A 240 -24.13 -6.31 -29.23
N ILE A 241 -25.36 -6.67 -29.67
CA ILE A 241 -26.28 -5.74 -30.34
C ILE A 241 -27.37 -5.19 -29.41
N GLY A 242 -27.52 -5.76 -28.21
CA GLY A 242 -28.55 -5.38 -27.26
C GLY A 242 -29.86 -6.13 -27.44
N ALA A 243 -30.67 -6.17 -26.40
CA ALA A 243 -31.93 -6.91 -26.38
C ALA A 243 -32.94 -6.43 -27.41
N UNK A 244 -32.94 -5.46 -27.69
CA UNK A 244 -33.76 -4.93 -28.55
C UNK A 244 -33.55 -5.33 -29.90
N GLU A 245 -32.46 -5.02 -30.29
CA GLU A 245 -32.11 -5.41 -31.65
C GLU A 245 -32.17 -6.95 -31.80
N LEU A 246 -31.82 -7.68 -30.77
CA LEU A 246 -31.97 -9.13 -30.76
C LEU A 246 -33.45 -9.53 -30.93
N GLU A 247 -34.36 -8.84 -30.25
CA GLU A 247 -35.79 -9.09 -30.36
C GLU A 247 -36.27 -8.91 -31.82
N LYS A 248 -35.87 -7.83 -32.47
CA LYS A 248 -36.14 -7.58 -33.89
C LYS A 248 -35.60 -8.70 -34.77
N THR A 249 -34.43 -9.10 -34.54
CA THR A 249 -33.79 -10.20 -35.25
C THR A 249 -34.55 -11.51 -35.12
N UNK A 250 -34.87 -11.80 -33.94
CA UNK A 250 -35.49 -12.87 -33.66
C UNK A 250 -36.71 -12.99 -34.29
N LYS A 251 -37.62 -11.87 -34.31
CA LYS A 251 -38.94 -11.78 -34.91
C LYS A 251 -38.94 -11.83 -36.45
N ALA A 252 -37.89 -11.36 -37.07
CA ALA A 252 -37.69 -11.38 -38.51
C ALA A 252 -37.37 -12.79 -39.07
N MET A 253 -37.09 -13.72 -38.20
CA MET A 253 -36.75 -15.10 -38.65
C MET A 253 -37.98 -15.97 -38.71
N UNK A 254 -38.13 -16.68 -39.51
CA UNK A 254 -39.20 -17.34 -39.73
C UNK A 254 -39.05 -18.52 -39.05
N PRO A 255 -40.16 -18.99 -38.62
CA PRO A 255 -40.21 -20.29 -37.94
C PRO A 255 -39.94 -21.46 -38.90
N SER A 256 -39.08 -22.35 -38.50
CA SER A 256 -38.79 -23.54 -39.27
C SER A 256 -39.91 -24.56 -39.15
N VAL A 257 -40.37 -25.10 -40.26
CA VAL A 257 -41.38 -26.14 -40.31
C VAL A 257 -40.68 -27.42 -40.74
N LYS A 258 -40.85 -28.50 -39.96
CA LYS A 258 -40.31 -29.80 -40.35
C LYS A 258 -40.97 -30.28 -41.64
N LEU A 259 -40.20 -30.66 -42.61
CA LEU A 259 -40.68 -31.17 -43.91
C LEU A 259 -41.64 -32.35 -43.72
N SER A 260 -41.39 -33.20 -42.73
CA SER A 260 -42.24 -34.36 -42.40
C SER A 260 -43.66 -33.95 -41.97
N SER A 261 -43.88 -32.81 -41.37
CA SER A 261 -45.19 -32.35 -40.99
C SER A 261 -45.97 -31.73 -42.13
N VAL A 262 -45.29 -31.22 -43.18
CA VAL A 262 -45.91 -30.71 -44.40
C VAL A 262 -46.30 -31.88 -45.28
N ILE A 263 -45.51 -32.94 -45.40
CA ILE A 263 -45.76 -34.13 -46.22
C ILE A 263 -46.90 -34.98 -45.63
N GLY A 264 -47.03 -35.02 -44.30
CA GLY A 264 -48.07 -35.73 -43.61
C GLY A 264 -49.52 -35.22 -43.87
N HIS A 265 -49.65 -33.98 -44.30
CA HIS A 265 -50.94 -33.37 -44.58
C HIS A 265 -51.36 -33.51 -46.05
N GLN A 266 -50.46 -33.97 -46.97
CA GLN A 266 -50.76 -34.21 -48.38
C GLN A 266 -50.98 -35.68 -48.69
N GLY A 267 -51.02 -36.54 -47.68
CA GLY A 267 -51.14 -38.00 -47.85
C GLY A 267 -52.57 -38.54 -47.82
N GLY A 268 -53.53 -37.72 -48.25
CA GLY A 268 -54.91 -38.25 -48.42
C GLY A 268 -55.16 -38.53 -49.90
N ALA A 269 -54.58 -39.59 -50.40
CA ALA A 269 -54.99 -40.06 -51.74
C ALA A 269 -56.33 -40.71 -51.65
N PRO A 270 -57.28 -40.38 -52.50
CA PRO A 270 -58.57 -41.09 -52.51
C PRO A 270 -58.33 -42.51 -53.01
N THR A 271 -58.74 -43.48 -52.25
CA THR A 271 -58.82 -44.86 -52.69
C THR A 271 -59.95 -44.96 -53.63
N GLY A 272 -59.69 -44.86 -54.89
CA GLY A 272 -60.66 -45.26 -55.92
C GLY A 272 -60.48 -46.73 -56.20
N GLU A 273 -61.46 -47.52 -55.76
CA GLU A 273 -61.53 -48.92 -56.21
C GLU A 273 -61.95 -48.89 -57.65
N GLN A 274 -61.07 -49.33 -58.50
CA GLN A 274 -61.51 -49.71 -59.88
C GLN A 274 -61.73 -51.19 -59.86
N LYS A 275 -63.03 -51.57 -59.96
CA LYS A 275 -63.41 -52.92 -60.25
C LYS A 275 -63.30 -53.14 -61.80
N PHE A 276 -62.49 -54.08 -62.13
CA PHE A 276 -62.45 -54.60 -63.49
C PHE A 276 -63.38 -55.82 -63.48
N THR A 277 -64.42 -55.85 -64.41
CA THR A 277 -65.14 -56.99 -64.88
C THR A 277 -64.56 -57.46 -66.13
#